data_4de64eef317d8995e7576d65e8d9e6e6
#
_entry.id   4de64eef317d8995e7576d65e8d9e6e6
#
_cell.length_a   1.000
_cell.length_b   1.000
_cell.length_c   1.000
_cell.angle_alpha   90.00
_cell.angle_beta   90.00
_cell.angle_gamma   90.00
#
_symmetry.space_group_name_H-M   'P 1'
#
loop_
_entity.id
_entity.type
_entity.pdbx_description
1 polymer ?
#
loop_
_entity_poly.entity_id
_entity_poly.type
_entity_poly.pdbx_seq_one_letter_code
_entity_poly.pdbx_strand_id
1 'polypeptide(L)'
;MPVPDTSKNILSAGRVKRSVPAKPAARNMLPALALLVATTATADNLALNSGTKQVTLLELYTSQGCSSCPPAERWLNEYIDDDDLWTEIVPAAFHVDYWDYIGWKDIYATPENGERQRDYARAGKARTVYTPGLFANGREWRGWTLRLNPRASDREAGNLAVVISDRQLVATFPANTTPLELHVALLGFGLATQVERGENRNRTLAKEFVVLAHATHVSQTGSWEVPVPQAHTV
;
A
#
# COMPACT_ATOMS: atom_id res chain seq x y z
N MET A 1 18.94 -7.07 22.93
CA MET A 1 18.09 -8.13 22.36
C MET A 1 18.00 -7.85 20.88
N PRO A 2 18.37 -8.78 19.99
CA PRO A 2 18.33 -8.53 18.56
C PRO A 2 16.88 -8.56 18.06
N VAL A 3 16.55 -7.58 17.23
CA VAL A 3 15.27 -7.46 16.52
C VAL A 3 15.17 -8.62 15.52
N PRO A 4 14.07 -9.38 15.44
CA PRO A 4 13.94 -10.43 14.44
C PRO A 4 13.83 -9.82 13.04
N ASP A 5 14.67 -10.33 12.15
CA ASP A 5 14.70 -10.04 10.71
C ASP A 5 13.45 -10.63 10.04
N THR A 6 12.47 -9.80 9.73
CA THR A 6 11.22 -10.15 9.02
C THR A 6 11.34 -9.99 7.49
N SER A 7 12.56 -9.97 6.93
CA SER A 7 12.76 -9.91 5.47
C SER A 7 12.55 -11.24 4.74
N LYS A 8 11.84 -12.20 5.33
CA LYS A 8 11.57 -13.51 4.72
C LYS A 8 10.08 -13.72 4.54
N ASN A 9 9.54 -13.22 3.44
CA ASN A 9 8.47 -13.88 2.69
C ASN A 9 7.93 -13.00 1.57
N ILE A 10 8.82 -12.65 0.63
CA ILE A 10 8.39 -12.26 -0.72
C ILE A 10 9.35 -12.94 -1.69
N LEU A 11 8.84 -13.96 -2.40
CA LEU A 11 9.45 -14.63 -3.56
C LEU A 11 10.89 -15.17 -3.37
N SER A 12 11.04 -16.38 -2.84
CA SER A 12 12.28 -17.12 -2.96
C SER A 12 12.46 -17.65 -4.38
N ALA A 13 13.16 -16.90 -5.22
CA ALA A 13 13.76 -17.44 -6.43
C ALA A 13 14.91 -18.34 -6.02
N GLY A 14 14.86 -19.62 -6.42
CA GLY A 14 15.82 -20.64 -6.06
C GLY A 14 17.26 -20.28 -6.40
N ARG A 15 18.14 -20.43 -5.41
CA ARG A 15 19.59 -20.24 -5.54
C ARG A 15 20.19 -21.43 -6.27
N VAL A 16 20.53 -21.27 -7.55
CA VAL A 16 21.32 -22.25 -8.33
C VAL A 16 22.75 -22.25 -7.81
N LYS A 17 23.19 -23.36 -7.21
CA LYS A 17 24.61 -23.60 -6.88
C LYS A 17 25.39 -23.83 -8.20
N ARG A 18 26.37 -22.98 -8.48
CA ARG A 18 27.34 -23.20 -9.55
C ARG A 18 28.30 -24.31 -9.12
N SER A 19 28.27 -25.45 -9.83
CA SER A 19 29.32 -26.45 -9.81
C SER A 19 30.35 -26.17 -10.91
N VAL A 20 31.63 -26.33 -10.56
CA VAL A 20 32.79 -26.13 -11.45
C VAL A 20 32.83 -27.26 -12.50
N PRO A 21 33.10 -26.96 -13.79
CA PRO A 21 33.10 -27.99 -14.81
C PRO A 21 34.43 -28.78 -14.85
N ALA A 22 34.31 -30.12 -14.90
CA ALA A 22 35.42 -31.02 -15.26
C ALA A 22 35.63 -31.06 -16.79
N LYS A 23 36.89 -31.21 -17.22
CA LYS A 23 37.31 -31.23 -18.62
C LYS A 23 36.64 -32.34 -19.44
N PRO A 24 36.33 -32.09 -20.74
CA PRO A 24 35.66 -33.09 -21.57
C PRO A 24 36.63 -34.09 -22.19
N ALA A 25 36.23 -35.37 -22.15
CA ALA A 25 36.76 -36.42 -23.05
C ALA A 25 35.93 -36.44 -24.33
N ALA A 26 36.57 -36.39 -25.45
CA ALA A 26 35.95 -36.43 -26.78
C ALA A 26 35.23 -37.74 -27.05
N ARG A 27 33.94 -37.67 -27.42
CA ARG A 27 33.24 -38.81 -28.01
C ARG A 27 32.07 -38.35 -28.89
N ASN A 28 32.19 -38.68 -30.15
CA ASN A 28 31.22 -38.86 -31.25
C ASN A 28 29.86 -38.15 -31.15
N MET A 29 29.68 -37.20 -32.08
CA MET A 29 28.43 -36.48 -32.39
C MET A 29 27.40 -37.42 -33.02
N LEU A 30 26.27 -37.57 -32.35
CA LEU A 30 24.97 -37.85 -32.96
C LEU A 30 24.09 -36.58 -32.73
N PRO A 31 23.33 -36.12 -33.72
CA PRO A 31 22.50 -34.94 -33.52
C PRO A 31 21.34 -35.27 -32.59
N ALA A 32 21.40 -34.82 -31.34
CA ALA A 32 20.26 -34.85 -30.43
C ALA A 32 19.31 -33.75 -30.86
N LEU A 33 18.13 -34.14 -31.33
CA LEU A 33 16.97 -33.25 -31.52
C LEU A 33 16.57 -32.69 -30.16
N ALA A 34 16.98 -31.47 -29.87
CA ALA A 34 16.59 -30.77 -28.64
C ALA A 34 15.10 -30.40 -28.75
N LEU A 35 14.26 -31.18 -28.09
CA LEU A 35 12.84 -30.81 -27.85
C LEU A 35 12.82 -29.62 -26.91
N LEU A 36 12.60 -28.42 -27.45
CA LEU A 36 12.33 -27.22 -26.64
C LEU A 36 10.96 -27.44 -25.98
N VAL A 37 10.97 -27.90 -24.75
CA VAL A 37 9.77 -27.83 -23.90
C VAL A 37 9.65 -26.37 -23.43
N ALA A 38 8.80 -25.60 -24.10
CA ALA A 38 8.37 -24.29 -23.61
C ALA A 38 7.56 -24.54 -22.35
N THR A 39 8.17 -24.37 -21.18
CA THR A 39 7.45 -24.26 -19.93
C THR A 39 6.70 -22.93 -19.96
N THR A 40 5.40 -22.98 -20.21
CA THR A 40 4.52 -21.83 -19.97
C THR A 40 4.53 -21.59 -18.47
N ALA A 41 5.19 -20.53 -18.03
CA ALA A 41 5.01 -20.02 -16.68
C ALA A 41 3.53 -19.62 -16.57
N THR A 42 2.76 -20.38 -15.81
CA THR A 42 1.41 -19.95 -15.41
C THR A 42 1.60 -18.74 -14.51
N ALA A 43 1.16 -17.58 -14.95
CA ALA A 43 1.05 -16.42 -14.07
C ALA A 43 0.11 -16.81 -12.91
N ASP A 44 0.61 -16.77 -11.68
CA ASP A 44 -0.23 -17.01 -10.50
C ASP A 44 -1.22 -15.86 -10.39
N ASN A 45 -2.50 -16.14 -10.65
CA ASN A 45 -3.58 -15.18 -10.47
C ASN A 45 -3.93 -15.08 -8.99
N LEU A 46 -3.80 -13.89 -8.42
CA LEU A 46 -4.26 -13.60 -7.06
C LEU A 46 -5.72 -13.15 -7.11
N ALA A 47 -6.63 -13.94 -6.57
CA ALA A 47 -8.06 -13.62 -6.47
C ALA A 47 -8.43 -13.26 -5.03
N LEU A 48 -9.06 -12.11 -4.83
CA LEU A 48 -9.43 -11.54 -3.54
C LEU A 48 -10.90 -11.14 -3.53
N ASN A 49 -11.52 -11.18 -2.35
CA ASN A 49 -12.89 -10.72 -2.11
C ASN A 49 -12.96 -9.97 -0.78
N SER A 50 -13.64 -8.83 -0.76
CA SER A 50 -13.80 -8.02 0.46
C SER A 50 -14.83 -8.59 1.44
N GLY A 51 -15.66 -9.55 1.03
CA GLY A 51 -16.91 -9.84 1.74
C GLY A 51 -17.97 -8.76 1.52
N THR A 52 -19.12 -8.88 2.18
CA THR A 52 -20.25 -7.97 1.95
C THR A 52 -20.34 -6.82 2.94
N LYS A 53 -19.68 -6.92 4.09
CA LYS A 53 -19.68 -5.87 5.11
C LYS A 53 -18.75 -4.72 4.73
N GLN A 54 -19.10 -3.52 5.17
CA GLN A 54 -18.25 -2.35 4.98
C GLN A 54 -16.99 -2.46 5.83
N VAL A 55 -15.84 -2.49 5.17
CA VAL A 55 -14.50 -2.38 5.80
C VAL A 55 -14.21 -0.91 6.10
N THR A 56 -13.61 -0.63 7.25
CA THR A 56 -13.22 0.74 7.62
C THR A 56 -11.93 1.12 6.93
N LEU A 57 -11.98 2.08 6.00
CA LEU A 57 -10.80 2.75 5.47
C LEU A 57 -10.31 3.79 6.48
N LEU A 58 -9.08 3.62 6.96
CA LEU A 58 -8.42 4.54 7.90
C LEU A 58 -7.25 5.24 7.21
N GLU A 59 -7.40 6.52 6.94
CA GLU A 59 -6.41 7.32 6.24
C GLU A 59 -5.70 8.26 7.23
N LEU A 60 -4.37 8.18 7.28
CA LEU A 60 -3.53 9.12 8.01
C LEU A 60 -2.82 10.05 7.03
N TYR A 61 -3.05 11.36 7.16
CA TYR A 61 -2.26 12.39 6.49
C TYR A 61 -1.13 12.82 7.40
N THR A 62 0.11 12.64 6.96
CA THR A 62 1.33 12.79 7.75
C THR A 62 2.47 13.40 6.95
N SER A 63 3.57 13.76 7.61
CA SER A 63 4.83 14.14 6.97
C SER A 63 6.00 13.89 7.90
N GLN A 64 7.13 13.49 7.34
CA GLN A 64 8.41 13.40 8.06
C GLN A 64 8.86 14.75 8.62
N GLY A 65 8.42 15.86 8.02
CA GLY A 65 8.68 17.22 8.46
C GLY A 65 7.90 17.64 9.71
N CYS A 66 6.78 17.00 9.99
CA CYS A 66 5.85 17.37 11.06
C CYS A 66 6.24 16.72 12.39
N SER A 67 6.60 17.49 13.42
CA SER A 67 7.05 16.97 14.73
C SER A 67 5.94 16.31 15.56
N SER A 68 4.68 16.68 15.32
CA SER A 68 3.51 16.08 15.99
C SER A 68 2.99 14.80 15.32
N CYS A 69 3.52 14.45 14.15
CA CYS A 69 3.07 13.30 13.37
C CYS A 69 3.53 11.92 13.90
N PRO A 70 4.76 11.76 14.41
CA PRO A 70 5.25 10.43 14.82
C PRO A 70 4.41 9.69 15.85
N PRO A 71 3.71 10.33 16.82
CA PRO A 71 2.78 9.60 17.69
C PRO A 71 1.60 8.97 16.95
N ALA A 72 1.04 9.64 15.95
CA ALA A 72 -0.06 9.12 15.15
C ALA A 72 0.42 7.99 14.21
N GLU A 73 1.61 8.13 13.63
CA GLU A 73 2.22 7.07 12.83
C GLU A 73 2.46 5.80 13.65
N ARG A 74 3.02 5.93 14.88
CA ARG A 74 3.21 4.77 15.76
C ARG A 74 1.90 4.08 16.12
N TRP A 75 0.85 4.86 16.38
CA TRP A 75 -0.48 4.30 16.63
C TRP A 75 -1.03 3.57 15.41
N LEU A 76 -0.86 4.13 14.20
CA LEU A 76 -1.27 3.46 12.96
C LEU A 76 -0.45 2.19 12.71
N ASN A 77 0.86 2.22 12.99
CA ASN A 77 1.76 1.07 12.78
C ASN A 77 1.36 -0.15 13.64
N GLU A 78 0.68 0.05 14.77
CA GLU A 78 0.21 -1.04 15.64
C GLU A 78 -0.77 -1.97 14.92
N TYR A 79 -1.47 -1.49 13.88
CA TYR A 79 -2.39 -2.31 13.07
C TYR A 79 -1.70 -3.39 12.25
N ILE A 80 -0.36 -3.38 12.11
CA ILE A 80 0.36 -4.43 11.36
C ILE A 80 0.18 -5.82 11.99
N ASP A 81 -0.01 -5.86 13.30
CA ASP A 81 -0.21 -7.08 14.09
C ASP A 81 -1.69 -7.28 14.51
N ASP A 82 -2.63 -6.51 13.92
CA ASP A 82 -4.05 -6.59 14.26
C ASP A 82 -4.72 -7.74 13.47
N ASP A 83 -5.47 -8.61 14.17
CA ASP A 83 -6.15 -9.76 13.57
C ASP A 83 -7.24 -9.33 12.56
N ASP A 84 -7.78 -8.12 12.71
CA ASP A 84 -8.83 -7.55 11.85
C ASP A 84 -8.26 -6.78 10.64
N LEU A 85 -6.93 -6.73 10.52
CA LEU A 85 -6.27 -6.09 9.38
C LEU A 85 -6.72 -6.73 8.06
N TRP A 86 -7.12 -5.90 7.10
CA TRP A 86 -7.67 -6.21 5.77
C TRP A 86 -9.08 -6.80 5.77
N THR A 87 -9.61 -7.22 6.90
CA THR A 87 -10.96 -7.79 7.01
C THR A 87 -11.99 -6.80 7.55
N GLU A 88 -11.64 -6.03 8.58
CA GLU A 88 -12.49 -4.99 9.16
C GLU A 88 -11.90 -3.59 9.02
N ILE A 89 -10.55 -3.49 8.89
CA ILE A 89 -9.84 -2.22 8.77
C ILE A 89 -8.75 -2.26 7.69
N VAL A 90 -8.64 -1.17 6.93
CA VAL A 90 -7.61 -0.93 5.91
C VAL A 90 -6.91 0.39 6.24
N PRO A 91 -5.72 0.36 6.88
CA PRO A 91 -4.93 1.55 7.12
C PRO A 91 -4.17 1.99 5.87
N ALA A 92 -4.03 3.32 5.68
CA ALA A 92 -3.22 3.92 4.64
C ALA A 92 -2.61 5.25 5.12
N ALA A 93 -1.29 5.41 5.00
CA ALA A 93 -0.58 6.62 5.37
C ALA A 93 -0.21 7.43 4.13
N PHE A 94 -0.86 8.58 3.95
CA PHE A 94 -0.62 9.53 2.86
C PHE A 94 0.36 10.59 3.34
N HIS A 95 1.58 10.57 2.82
CA HIS A 95 2.57 11.59 3.10
C HIS A 95 2.31 12.83 2.26
N VAL A 96 2.28 14.00 2.91
CA VAL A 96 1.96 15.30 2.29
C VAL A 96 3.19 16.19 2.15
N ASP A 97 3.25 16.94 1.05
CA ASP A 97 4.39 17.75 0.63
C ASP A 97 4.43 19.16 1.23
N TYR A 98 3.32 19.64 1.80
CA TYR A 98 3.24 21.02 2.30
C TYR A 98 4.05 21.29 3.58
N TRP A 99 4.83 20.32 4.07
CA TRP A 99 5.85 20.48 5.11
C TRP A 99 7.29 20.58 4.57
N ASP A 100 7.53 20.32 3.28
CA ASP A 100 8.85 20.26 2.68
C ASP A 100 9.64 21.60 2.79
N TYR A 101 8.91 22.73 2.93
CA TYR A 101 9.51 24.06 3.09
C TYR A 101 10.33 24.23 4.37
N ILE A 102 10.20 23.34 5.38
CA ILE A 102 10.97 23.43 6.63
C ILE A 102 12.40 22.88 6.52
N GLY A 103 12.86 22.56 5.31
CA GLY A 103 14.21 22.11 5.01
C GLY A 103 14.44 20.61 5.02
N TRP A 104 13.38 19.81 5.09
CA TRP A 104 13.40 18.36 4.91
C TRP A 104 12.33 17.96 3.88
N LYS A 105 12.76 17.37 2.77
CA LYS A 105 11.84 16.83 1.77
C LYS A 105 11.46 15.41 2.16
N ASP A 106 10.16 15.19 2.35
CA ASP A 106 9.63 13.85 2.64
C ASP A 106 9.63 13.01 1.37
N ILE A 107 10.40 11.93 1.35
CA ILE A 107 10.58 11.08 0.17
C ILE A 107 9.32 10.33 -0.26
N TYR A 108 8.31 10.21 0.60
CA TYR A 108 7.03 9.56 0.32
C TYR A 108 5.93 10.57 0.00
N ALA A 109 6.20 11.87 0.18
CA ALA A 109 5.19 12.89 -0.04
C ALA A 109 4.95 13.15 -1.53
N THR A 110 3.68 13.32 -1.88
CA THR A 110 3.29 13.76 -3.22
C THR A 110 2.27 14.89 -3.13
N PRO A 111 2.23 15.81 -4.15
CA PRO A 111 1.20 16.86 -4.23
C PRO A 111 -0.22 16.29 -4.22
N GLU A 112 -0.43 15.14 -4.86
CA GLU A 112 -1.73 14.47 -4.98
C GLU A 112 -2.26 14.04 -3.61
N ASN A 113 -1.38 13.60 -2.69
CA ASN A 113 -1.77 13.25 -1.33
C ASN A 113 -2.28 14.47 -0.55
N GLY A 114 -1.57 15.62 -0.69
CA GLY A 114 -2.02 16.88 -0.12
C GLY A 114 -3.34 17.37 -0.72
N GLU A 115 -3.52 17.19 -2.04
CA GLU A 115 -4.75 17.56 -2.72
C GLU A 115 -5.95 16.70 -2.28
N ARG A 116 -5.76 15.37 -2.15
CA ARG A 116 -6.78 14.48 -1.60
C ARG A 116 -7.26 14.91 -0.21
N GLN A 117 -6.36 15.36 0.66
CA GLN A 117 -6.75 15.90 1.96
C GLN A 117 -7.53 17.23 1.83
N ARG A 118 -7.13 18.10 0.91
CA ARG A 118 -7.85 19.36 0.62
C ARG A 118 -9.26 19.09 0.08
N ASP A 119 -9.45 18.01 -0.71
CA ASP A 119 -10.77 17.59 -1.20
C ASP A 119 -11.69 17.23 -0.04
N TYR A 120 -11.21 16.53 0.97
CA TYR A 120 -12.01 16.27 2.19
C TYR A 120 -12.42 17.57 2.89
N ALA A 121 -11.53 18.54 3.00
CA ALA A 121 -11.86 19.83 3.61
C ALA A 121 -12.90 20.60 2.76
N ARG A 122 -12.71 20.65 1.42
CA ARG A 122 -13.67 21.28 0.49
C ARG A 122 -15.06 20.63 0.55
N ALA A 123 -15.10 19.32 0.72
CA ALA A 123 -16.34 18.56 0.87
C ALA A 123 -16.98 18.66 2.27
N GLY A 124 -16.41 19.46 3.18
CA GLY A 124 -16.93 19.63 4.55
C GLY A 124 -16.75 18.38 5.43
N LYS A 125 -15.83 17.48 5.05
CA LYS A 125 -15.53 16.25 5.80
C LYS A 125 -14.47 16.47 6.89
N ALA A 126 -13.72 17.57 6.82
CA ALA A 126 -12.80 18.07 7.82
C ALA A 126 -12.98 19.59 7.96
N ARG A 127 -12.62 20.14 9.13
CA ARG A 127 -12.69 21.60 9.37
C ARG A 127 -11.58 22.36 8.65
N THR A 128 -10.42 21.73 8.49
CA THR A 128 -9.23 22.33 7.88
C THR A 128 -8.26 21.24 7.45
N VAL A 129 -7.24 21.63 6.71
CA VAL A 129 -6.10 20.78 6.31
C VAL A 129 -5.00 20.90 7.36
N TYR A 130 -4.55 19.78 7.94
CA TYR A 130 -3.51 19.74 8.97
C TYR A 130 -2.91 18.34 9.08
N THR A 131 -1.73 18.23 9.74
CA THR A 131 -1.13 16.96 10.13
C THR A 131 -0.83 16.93 11.64
N PRO A 132 -0.90 15.72 12.28
CA PRO A 132 -1.46 14.51 11.69
C PRO A 132 -2.98 14.62 11.58
N GLY A 133 -3.52 14.35 10.38
CA GLY A 133 -4.96 14.32 10.12
C GLY A 133 -5.42 12.88 9.88
N LEU A 134 -6.39 12.39 10.66
CA LEU A 134 -6.97 11.06 10.45
C LEU A 134 -8.41 11.14 9.99
N PHE A 135 -8.73 10.21 9.07
CA PHE A 135 -10.06 10.05 8.50
C PHE A 135 -10.47 8.59 8.56
N ALA A 136 -11.67 8.33 9.05
CA ALA A 136 -12.31 7.02 8.99
C ALA A 136 -13.48 7.08 8.02
N ASN A 137 -13.48 6.25 6.98
CA ASN A 137 -14.51 6.22 5.94
C ASN A 137 -14.80 7.62 5.36
N GLY A 138 -13.75 8.39 5.06
CA GLY A 138 -13.84 9.71 4.45
C GLY A 138 -14.33 10.83 5.36
N ARG A 139 -14.36 10.65 6.67
CA ARG A 139 -14.69 11.70 7.65
C ARG A 139 -13.58 11.87 8.67
N GLU A 140 -13.28 13.12 9.02
CA GLU A 140 -12.30 13.44 10.07
C GLU A 140 -12.62 12.63 11.34
N TRP A 141 -11.60 11.95 11.88
CA TRP A 141 -11.70 11.14 13.08
C TRP A 141 -10.53 11.43 14.03
N ARG A 142 -10.82 11.73 15.29
CA ARG A 142 -9.84 12.18 16.28
C ARG A 142 -9.64 11.20 17.45
N GLY A 143 -10.30 10.04 17.41
CA GLY A 143 -10.27 9.06 18.50
C GLY A 143 -8.88 8.48 18.78
N TRP A 144 -7.93 8.55 17.82
CA TRP A 144 -6.57 8.06 17.99
C TRP A 144 -5.82 8.69 19.18
N THR A 145 -6.10 9.97 19.50
CA THR A 145 -5.51 10.67 20.65
C THR A 145 -5.90 10.03 21.99
N LEU A 146 -7.02 9.35 22.03
CA LEU A 146 -7.53 8.57 23.15
C LEU A 146 -7.25 7.06 23.00
N ARG A 147 -6.42 6.67 22.01
CA ARG A 147 -6.12 5.28 21.62
C ARG A 147 -7.38 4.44 21.38
N LEU A 148 -8.41 5.07 20.84
CA LEU A 148 -9.62 4.39 20.39
C LEU A 148 -9.38 3.83 18.98
N ASN A 149 -10.01 2.71 18.66
CA ASN A 149 -10.09 2.20 17.29
C ASN A 149 -11.38 2.71 16.63
N PRO A 150 -11.37 3.01 15.31
CA PRO A 150 -12.61 3.26 14.60
C PRO A 150 -13.49 2.01 14.67
N ARG A 151 -14.78 2.22 14.86
CA ARG A 151 -15.70 1.08 14.99
C ARG A 151 -15.82 0.35 13.65
N ALA A 152 -15.81 -0.98 13.70
CA ALA A 152 -16.25 -1.81 12.60
C ALA A 152 -17.71 -1.44 12.23
N SER A 153 -18.05 -1.60 10.97
CA SER A 153 -19.39 -1.29 10.45
C SER A 153 -20.13 -2.58 10.13
N ASP A 154 -21.32 -2.75 10.71
CA ASP A 154 -22.24 -3.85 10.32
C ASP A 154 -23.03 -3.54 9.03
N ARG A 155 -22.73 -2.42 8.37
CA ARG A 155 -23.39 -2.01 7.14
C ARG A 155 -23.04 -2.96 6.00
N GLU A 156 -24.05 -3.47 5.31
CA GLU A 156 -23.88 -4.17 4.03
C GLU A 156 -23.45 -3.15 2.95
N ALA A 157 -22.31 -3.39 2.32
CA ALA A 157 -21.74 -2.52 1.30
C ALA A 157 -21.71 -3.18 -0.09
N GLY A 158 -21.69 -4.50 -0.15
CA GLY A 158 -21.46 -5.27 -1.36
C GLY A 158 -20.04 -5.83 -1.42
N ASN A 159 -19.83 -6.86 -2.23
CA ASN A 159 -18.54 -7.55 -2.34
C ASN A 159 -17.72 -6.95 -3.48
N LEU A 160 -16.52 -6.43 -3.16
CA LEU A 160 -15.51 -6.10 -4.13
C LEU A 160 -14.70 -7.36 -4.45
N ALA A 161 -14.83 -7.87 -5.67
CA ALA A 161 -14.02 -8.97 -6.16
C ALA A 161 -12.87 -8.40 -7.01
N VAL A 162 -11.64 -8.88 -6.76
CA VAL A 162 -10.43 -8.42 -7.45
C VAL A 162 -9.61 -9.62 -7.89
N VAL A 163 -9.13 -9.58 -9.13
CA VAL A 163 -8.14 -10.51 -9.66
C VAL A 163 -6.93 -9.71 -10.13
N ILE A 164 -5.74 -10.10 -9.67
CA ILE A 164 -4.48 -9.50 -10.09
C ILE A 164 -3.66 -10.55 -10.83
N SER A 165 -3.24 -10.22 -12.05
CA SER A 165 -2.41 -11.05 -12.94
C SER A 165 -1.50 -10.14 -13.75
N ASP A 166 -0.21 -10.49 -13.84
CA ASP A 166 0.76 -9.77 -14.68
C ASP A 166 0.72 -8.24 -14.54
N ARG A 167 0.52 -7.73 -13.31
CA ARG A 167 0.39 -6.29 -12.99
C ARG A 167 -0.87 -5.62 -13.56
N GLN A 168 -1.83 -6.40 -14.03
CA GLN A 168 -3.18 -5.96 -14.33
C GLN A 168 -4.11 -6.31 -13.16
N LEU A 169 -5.03 -5.44 -12.89
CA LEU A 169 -6.05 -5.60 -11.87
C LEU A 169 -7.42 -5.56 -12.54
N VAL A 170 -8.19 -6.62 -12.39
CA VAL A 170 -9.59 -6.66 -12.77
C VAL A 170 -10.41 -6.61 -11.49
N ALA A 171 -11.28 -5.61 -11.37
CA ALA A 171 -12.16 -5.45 -10.21
C ALA A 171 -13.61 -5.41 -10.64
N THR A 172 -14.48 -5.99 -9.80
CA THR A 172 -15.94 -5.92 -9.97
C THR A 172 -16.60 -5.63 -8.64
N PHE A 173 -17.60 -4.74 -8.67
CA PHE A 173 -18.42 -4.39 -7.53
C PHE A 173 -19.88 -4.26 -7.98
N PRO A 174 -20.87 -4.88 -7.30
CA PRO A 174 -22.27 -4.77 -7.68
C PRO A 174 -22.74 -3.33 -7.48
N ALA A 175 -22.97 -2.63 -8.59
CA ALA A 175 -23.35 -1.22 -8.58
C ALA A 175 -24.86 -1.07 -8.43
N ASN A 176 -25.31 -0.52 -7.32
CA ASN A 176 -26.68 -0.01 -7.16
C ASN A 176 -26.78 1.48 -7.52
N THR A 177 -25.65 2.16 -7.56
CA THR A 177 -25.52 3.59 -7.92
C THR A 177 -24.25 3.78 -8.74
N THR A 178 -24.32 4.60 -9.77
CA THR A 178 -23.19 4.95 -10.64
C THR A 178 -23.12 6.48 -10.82
N PRO A 179 -21.95 7.05 -11.09
CA PRO A 179 -20.64 6.40 -11.26
C PRO A 179 -20.03 5.93 -9.93
N LEU A 180 -19.17 4.92 -10.01
CA LEU A 180 -18.33 4.43 -8.90
C LEU A 180 -16.86 4.75 -9.17
N GLU A 181 -16.12 5.03 -8.11
CA GLU A 181 -14.67 5.23 -8.15
C GLU A 181 -13.96 4.04 -7.48
N LEU A 182 -13.04 3.42 -8.22
CA LEU A 182 -12.08 2.46 -7.69
C LEU A 182 -10.79 3.21 -7.34
N HIS A 183 -10.39 3.14 -6.09
CA HIS A 183 -9.09 3.61 -5.64
C HIS A 183 -8.14 2.43 -5.49
N VAL A 184 -7.00 2.47 -6.18
CA VAL A 184 -5.94 1.46 -6.10
C VAL A 184 -4.71 2.10 -5.50
N ALA A 185 -4.21 1.55 -4.39
CA ALA A 185 -3.01 2.03 -3.74
C ALA A 185 -1.96 0.91 -3.61
N LEU A 186 -0.70 1.26 -3.88
CA LEU A 186 0.45 0.43 -3.54
C LEU A 186 0.96 0.88 -2.18
N LEU A 187 1.01 -0.04 -1.21
CA LEU A 187 1.45 0.25 0.15
C LEU A 187 2.86 -0.29 0.40
N GLY A 188 3.66 0.50 1.12
CA GLY A 188 4.97 0.11 1.63
C GLY A 188 4.90 -0.22 3.12
N PHE A 189 5.69 -1.24 3.51
CA PHE A 189 5.77 -1.76 4.89
C PHE A 189 7.21 -1.88 5.35
N GLY A 190 7.44 -1.86 6.66
CA GLY A 190 8.77 -2.01 7.26
C GLY A 190 9.74 -0.91 6.83
N LEU A 191 9.22 0.26 6.44
CA LEU A 191 10.05 1.35 5.95
C LEU A 191 10.63 2.15 7.13
N ALA A 192 11.85 2.65 6.95
CA ALA A 192 12.50 3.50 7.94
C ALA A 192 13.26 4.64 7.25
N THR A 193 13.15 5.85 7.80
CA THR A 193 13.86 7.01 7.30
C THR A 193 14.62 7.68 8.42
N GLN A 194 15.93 7.89 8.22
CA GLN A 194 16.74 8.75 9.07
C GLN A 194 16.53 10.20 8.63
N VAL A 195 15.86 10.98 9.47
CA VAL A 195 15.58 12.40 9.18
C VAL A 195 16.79 13.25 9.57
N GLU A 196 17.36 13.95 8.59
CA GLU A 196 18.61 14.71 8.81
C GLU A 196 18.35 16.20 9.11
N ARG A 197 17.17 16.73 8.76
CA ARG A 197 16.82 18.15 8.90
C ARG A 197 15.37 18.33 9.35
N GLY A 198 14.96 19.57 9.57
CA GLY A 198 13.61 19.92 10.01
C GLY A 198 13.31 19.55 11.45
N GLU A 199 12.05 19.52 11.83
CA GLU A 199 11.60 19.35 13.22
C GLU A 199 11.87 17.95 13.78
N ASN A 200 11.96 16.93 12.94
CA ASN A 200 12.27 15.54 13.33
C ASN A 200 13.75 15.17 13.13
N ARG A 201 14.64 16.19 13.02
CA ARG A 201 16.08 15.96 12.84
C ARG A 201 16.65 14.97 13.85
N ASN A 202 17.55 14.09 13.37
CA ASN A 202 18.24 13.04 14.12
C ASN A 202 17.31 11.93 14.64
N ARG A 203 16.09 11.80 14.12
CA ARG A 203 15.16 10.70 14.44
C ARG A 203 15.11 9.71 13.30
N THR A 204 15.06 8.42 13.63
CA THR A 204 14.66 7.37 12.70
C THR A 204 13.17 7.16 12.84
N LEU A 205 12.42 7.33 11.76
CA LEU A 205 10.96 7.16 11.71
C LEU A 205 10.63 5.85 11.02
N ALA A 206 10.12 4.88 11.79
CA ALA A 206 9.59 3.63 11.26
C ALA A 206 8.15 3.82 10.75
N LYS A 207 7.80 3.19 9.62
CA LYS A 207 6.56 3.42 8.91
C LYS A 207 5.99 2.13 8.34
N GLU A 208 4.69 1.97 8.55
CA GLU A 208 3.85 0.95 7.93
C GLU A 208 2.75 1.62 7.10
N PHE A 209 2.16 0.89 6.18
CA PHE A 209 1.01 1.32 5.36
C PHE A 209 1.25 2.59 4.53
N VAL A 210 2.50 2.91 4.19
CA VAL A 210 2.84 4.12 3.41
C VAL A 210 2.30 3.98 1.98
N VAL A 211 1.48 4.93 1.54
CA VAL A 211 1.01 4.99 0.15
C VAL A 211 2.18 5.42 -0.74
N LEU A 212 2.73 4.47 -1.50
CA LEU A 212 3.83 4.67 -2.44
C LEU A 212 3.35 5.05 -3.83
N ALA A 213 2.14 4.66 -4.17
CA ALA A 213 1.44 5.06 -5.39
C ALA A 213 -0.07 4.95 -5.18
N HIS A 214 -0.84 5.80 -5.84
CA HIS A 214 -2.29 5.80 -5.79
C HIS A 214 -2.86 6.18 -7.14
N ALA A 215 -3.91 5.48 -7.58
CA ALA A 215 -4.66 5.78 -8.79
C ALA A 215 -6.17 5.68 -8.53
N THR A 216 -6.94 6.48 -9.26
CA THR A 216 -8.41 6.50 -9.19
C THR A 216 -8.99 6.25 -10.57
N HIS A 217 -9.98 5.35 -10.64
CA HIS A 217 -10.61 4.96 -11.89
C HIS A 217 -12.14 4.97 -11.74
N VAL A 218 -12.84 5.65 -12.64
CA VAL A 218 -14.29 5.78 -12.64
C VAL A 218 -14.92 4.70 -13.52
N SER A 219 -16.00 4.07 -13.06
CA SER A 219 -16.80 3.12 -13.83
C SER A 219 -18.29 3.43 -13.73
N GLN A 220 -18.97 3.28 -14.85
CA GLN A 220 -20.44 3.38 -14.94
C GLN A 220 -21.12 2.03 -14.70
N THR A 221 -20.36 0.93 -14.66
CA THR A 221 -20.89 -0.44 -14.57
C THR A 221 -20.46 -1.17 -13.30
N GLY A 222 -19.55 -0.62 -12.52
CA GLY A 222 -18.92 -1.29 -11.40
C GLY A 222 -17.90 -2.35 -11.80
N SER A 223 -17.32 -2.24 -13.01
CA SER A 223 -16.25 -3.10 -13.51
C SER A 223 -15.07 -2.25 -13.97
N TRP A 224 -13.86 -2.72 -13.67
CA TRP A 224 -12.60 -2.05 -14.01
C TRP A 224 -11.58 -3.08 -14.48
N GLU A 225 -10.78 -2.70 -15.47
CA GLU A 225 -9.56 -3.37 -15.86
C GLU A 225 -8.46 -2.31 -15.96
N VAL A 226 -7.54 -2.32 -15.02
CA VAL A 226 -6.58 -1.23 -14.80
C VAL A 226 -5.21 -1.77 -14.43
N PRO A 227 -4.11 -1.06 -14.74
CA PRO A 227 -2.79 -1.45 -14.28
C PRO A 227 -2.68 -1.27 -12.76
N VAL A 228 -1.91 -2.14 -12.11
CA VAL A 228 -1.48 -1.93 -10.73
C VAL A 228 -0.54 -0.71 -10.69
N PRO A 229 -0.80 0.30 -9.82
CA PRO A 229 0.06 1.46 -9.70
C PRO A 229 1.51 1.06 -9.39
N GLN A 230 2.46 1.84 -9.90
CA GLN A 230 3.89 1.64 -9.63
C GLN A 230 4.39 2.73 -8.71
N ALA A 231 5.20 2.36 -7.72
CA ALA A 231 5.89 3.35 -6.90
C ALA A 231 6.74 4.28 -7.78
N HIS A 232 6.69 5.56 -7.48
CA HIS A 232 7.64 6.49 -8.07
C HIS A 232 9.03 6.09 -7.59
N THR A 233 9.98 6.01 -8.53
CA THR A 233 11.40 5.78 -8.19
C THR A 233 11.88 7.01 -7.41
N VAL A 234 12.23 6.81 -6.15
CA VAL A 234 12.82 7.82 -5.27
C VAL A 234 14.33 7.87 -5.51
#